data_c9d3543107efbaaa1b8e6c1d69be577b
#
_entry.id   c9d3543107efbaaa1b8e6c1d69be577b
#
_cell.length_a   1.000
_cell.length_b   1.000
_cell.length_c   1.000
_cell.angle_alpha   90.00
_cell.angle_beta   90.00
_cell.angle_gamma   90.00
#
_symmetry.space_group_name_H-M   'P 1'
#
loop_
_entity.id
_entity.type
_entity.pdbx_description
1 polymer ?
#
loop_
_entity_poly.entity_id
_entity_poly.type
_entity_poly.pdbx_seq_one_letter_code
_entity_poly.pdbx_strand_id
1 'polypeptide(L)'
;ISSYNFHLMFTTLLNFCSNDLSSFYFDIRKDVIYCDKKNSLKRRSARTLLNILFNCLVRWLAPSLVFTCEEAWKAIGHTTSIHLEDFDVIDSNFNNELINKKWKIVREVRKVITGALEIKRLDKIIRSSLEASIDVYVSSEIYTHIKDIPLSEVTITSNVNIIESNDHNKNNFSINEIEGV
;
A
#
# COMPACT_ATOMS: atom_id res chain seq x y z
N ILE A 1 -8.26 -22.30 -3.91
CA ILE A 1 -8.11 -23.29 -4.99
C ILE A 1 -8.80 -24.59 -4.60
N SER A 2 -8.53 -25.16 -3.44
CA SER A 2 -9.10 -26.45 -3.00
C SER A 2 -10.64 -26.52 -2.99
N SER A 3 -11.32 -25.39 -2.88
CA SER A 3 -12.80 -25.29 -2.96
C SER A 3 -13.33 -25.03 -4.38
N TYR A 4 -12.45 -24.89 -5.37
CA TYR A 4 -12.78 -24.53 -6.77
C TYR A 4 -13.63 -23.25 -6.92
N ASN A 5 -13.64 -22.37 -5.94
CA ASN A 5 -14.34 -21.11 -6.01
C ASN A 5 -13.49 -20.05 -6.72
N PHE A 6 -13.38 -20.16 -8.03
CA PHE A 6 -12.57 -19.27 -8.86
C PHE A 6 -13.08 -17.82 -8.85
N HIS A 7 -14.39 -17.63 -8.78
CA HIS A 7 -14.95 -16.28 -8.71
C HIS A 7 -14.44 -15.51 -7.49
N LEU A 8 -14.51 -16.13 -6.31
CA LEU A 8 -14.00 -15.52 -5.07
C LEU A 8 -12.48 -15.28 -5.16
N MET A 9 -11.73 -16.23 -5.72
CA MET A 9 -10.28 -16.11 -5.90
C MET A 9 -9.95 -14.88 -6.76
N PHE A 10 -10.57 -14.74 -7.95
CA PHE A 10 -10.30 -13.62 -8.85
C PHE A 10 -10.74 -12.29 -8.28
N THR A 11 -11.90 -12.21 -7.65
CA THR A 11 -12.38 -10.99 -7.00
C THR A 11 -11.41 -10.56 -5.89
N THR A 12 -10.94 -11.50 -5.08
CA THR A 12 -9.97 -11.22 -4.02
C THR A 12 -8.63 -10.73 -4.58
N LEU A 13 -8.10 -11.40 -5.62
CA LEU A 13 -6.86 -11.00 -6.28
C LEU A 13 -6.99 -9.64 -6.97
N LEU A 14 -8.11 -9.37 -7.64
CA LEU A 14 -8.37 -8.08 -8.27
C LEU A 14 -8.40 -6.95 -7.23
N ASN A 15 -9.10 -7.15 -6.13
CA ASN A 15 -9.16 -6.19 -5.04
C ASN A 15 -7.79 -5.95 -4.42
N PHE A 16 -7.01 -7.01 -4.19
CA PHE A 16 -5.65 -6.91 -3.69
C PHE A 16 -4.75 -6.13 -4.66
N CYS A 17 -4.77 -6.45 -5.94
CA CYS A 17 -3.97 -5.76 -6.95
C CYS A 17 -4.36 -4.29 -7.10
N SER A 18 -5.66 -3.97 -7.07
CA SER A 18 -6.15 -2.60 -7.27
C SER A 18 -5.95 -1.74 -6.03
N ASN A 19 -6.38 -2.23 -4.86
CA ASN A 19 -6.45 -1.42 -3.64
C ASN A 19 -5.17 -1.48 -2.82
N ASP A 20 -4.59 -2.68 -2.63
CA ASP A 20 -3.43 -2.84 -1.77
C ASP A 20 -2.11 -2.61 -2.52
N LEU A 21 -2.01 -3.08 -3.75
CA LEU A 21 -0.78 -2.89 -4.54
C LEU A 21 -0.79 -1.57 -5.30
N SER A 22 -1.72 -1.37 -6.22
CA SER A 22 -1.71 -0.20 -7.12
C SER A 22 -1.97 1.10 -6.36
N SER A 23 -3.12 1.23 -5.70
CA SER A 23 -3.53 2.49 -5.05
C SER A 23 -2.79 2.79 -3.75
N PHE A 24 -2.10 1.81 -3.16
CA PHE A 24 -1.38 2.00 -1.92
C PHE A 24 0.11 1.71 -2.06
N TYR A 25 0.52 0.45 -2.16
CA TYR A 25 1.94 0.08 -2.04
C TYR A 25 2.80 0.66 -3.16
N PHE A 26 2.39 0.54 -4.42
CA PHE A 26 3.17 1.07 -5.54
C PHE A 26 3.20 2.60 -5.53
N ASP A 27 2.08 3.21 -5.18
CA ASP A 27 1.99 4.67 -5.13
C ASP A 27 2.98 5.27 -4.11
N ILE A 28 3.02 4.75 -2.88
CA ILE A 28 3.94 5.22 -1.84
C ILE A 28 5.40 4.77 -2.03
N ARG A 29 5.68 3.79 -2.90
CA ARG A 29 7.03 3.24 -3.10
C ARG A 29 7.69 3.61 -4.41
N LYS A 30 6.96 4.23 -5.34
CA LYS A 30 7.54 4.59 -6.65
C LYS A 30 8.77 5.47 -6.54
N ASP A 31 8.78 6.47 -5.67
CA ASP A 31 9.95 7.35 -5.50
C ASP A 31 11.15 6.59 -4.95
N VAL A 32 10.95 5.71 -3.96
CA VAL A 32 12.00 4.83 -3.44
C VAL A 32 12.58 3.94 -4.53
N ILE A 33 11.74 3.39 -5.40
CA ILE A 33 12.17 2.47 -6.46
C ILE A 33 12.93 3.21 -7.56
N TYR A 34 12.47 4.40 -7.95
CA TYR A 34 13.04 5.13 -9.09
C TYR A 34 14.16 6.10 -8.69
N CYS A 35 14.04 6.77 -7.55
CA CYS A 35 14.93 7.88 -7.17
C CYS A 35 16.02 7.49 -6.17
N ASP A 36 15.79 6.50 -5.30
CA ASP A 36 16.77 6.10 -4.29
C ASP A 36 18.03 5.50 -4.92
N LYS A 37 19.14 5.62 -4.20
CA LYS A 37 20.42 4.98 -4.58
C LYS A 37 20.25 3.47 -4.73
N LYS A 38 20.94 2.85 -5.69
CA LYS A 38 20.86 1.40 -5.98
C LYS A 38 21.07 0.52 -4.74
N ASN A 39 21.93 0.95 -3.82
CA ASN A 39 22.29 0.21 -2.61
C ASN A 39 21.46 0.63 -1.38
N SER A 40 20.50 1.54 -1.51
CA SER A 40 19.59 1.91 -0.42
C SER A 40 18.86 0.67 0.10
N LEU A 41 18.81 0.52 1.43
CA LEU A 41 18.08 -0.59 2.06
C LEU A 41 16.60 -0.54 1.70
N LYS A 42 15.99 0.65 1.72
CA LYS A 42 14.58 0.85 1.36
C LYS A 42 14.31 0.34 -0.06
N ARG A 43 15.15 0.75 -1.04
CA ARG A 43 15.00 0.32 -2.44
C ARG A 43 15.19 -1.18 -2.62
N ARG A 44 16.20 -1.74 -1.98
CA ARG A 44 16.47 -3.20 -2.05
C ARG A 44 15.31 -3.99 -1.47
N SER A 45 14.80 -3.60 -0.30
CA SER A 45 13.66 -4.24 0.35
C SER A 45 12.40 -4.16 -0.52
N ALA A 46 12.11 -2.98 -1.10
CA ALA A 46 10.99 -2.82 -2.01
C ALA A 46 11.10 -3.73 -3.24
N ARG A 47 12.28 -3.80 -3.87
CA ARG A 47 12.52 -4.68 -5.01
C ARG A 47 12.41 -6.17 -4.67
N THR A 48 12.90 -6.57 -3.50
CA THR A 48 12.75 -7.96 -3.02
C THR A 48 11.28 -8.32 -2.86
N LEU A 49 10.49 -7.44 -2.23
CA LEU A 49 9.06 -7.67 -2.08
C LEU A 49 8.33 -7.72 -3.43
N LEU A 50 8.67 -6.81 -4.36
CA LEU A 50 8.10 -6.84 -5.72
C LEU A 50 8.38 -8.15 -6.44
N ASN A 51 9.59 -8.70 -6.29
CA ASN A 51 9.94 -9.98 -6.89
C ASN A 51 9.12 -11.14 -6.28
N ILE A 52 8.94 -11.15 -4.96
CA ILE A 52 8.10 -12.15 -4.28
C ILE A 52 6.64 -12.02 -4.77
N LEU A 53 6.10 -10.82 -4.79
CA LEU A 53 4.73 -10.55 -5.25
C LEU A 53 4.54 -10.97 -6.72
N PHE A 54 5.49 -10.67 -7.59
CA PHE A 54 5.45 -11.09 -8.99
C PHE A 54 5.37 -12.60 -9.09
N ASN A 55 6.27 -13.32 -8.42
CA ASN A 55 6.31 -14.78 -8.47
C ASN A 55 4.99 -15.41 -7.99
N CYS A 56 4.43 -14.91 -6.88
CA CYS A 56 3.15 -15.40 -6.38
C CYS A 56 2.00 -15.11 -7.35
N LEU A 57 1.89 -13.86 -7.81
CA LEU A 57 0.76 -13.44 -8.64
C LEU A 57 0.76 -14.15 -10.00
N VAL A 58 1.92 -14.26 -10.64
CA VAL A 58 2.02 -14.92 -11.96
C VAL A 58 1.65 -16.40 -11.85
N ARG A 59 2.09 -17.12 -10.81
CA ARG A 59 1.71 -18.51 -10.58
C ARG A 59 0.24 -18.68 -10.25
N TRP A 60 -0.32 -17.82 -9.40
CA TRP A 60 -1.74 -17.91 -9.03
C TRP A 60 -2.69 -17.59 -10.20
N LEU A 61 -2.26 -16.71 -11.11
CA LEU A 61 -3.07 -16.30 -12.27
C LEU A 61 -2.83 -17.16 -13.50
N ALA A 62 -1.74 -17.94 -13.56
CA ALA A 62 -1.38 -18.77 -14.70
C ALA A 62 -2.50 -19.71 -15.19
N PRO A 63 -3.29 -20.36 -14.31
CA PRO A 63 -4.38 -21.23 -14.77
C PRO A 63 -5.47 -20.50 -15.56
N SER A 64 -5.58 -19.18 -15.43
CA SER A 64 -6.62 -18.38 -16.09
C SER A 64 -6.07 -17.40 -17.11
N LEU A 65 -4.95 -16.76 -16.83
CA LEU A 65 -4.27 -15.84 -17.75
C LEU A 65 -3.08 -16.55 -18.40
N VAL A 66 -3.36 -17.69 -19.03
CA VAL A 66 -2.39 -18.67 -19.53
C VAL A 66 -1.25 -18.02 -20.33
N PHE A 67 -1.57 -17.27 -21.37
CA PHE A 67 -0.58 -16.65 -22.25
C PHE A 67 0.12 -15.45 -21.60
N THR A 68 -0.64 -14.59 -20.92
CA THR A 68 -0.09 -13.40 -20.27
C THR A 68 0.91 -13.77 -19.17
N CYS A 69 0.60 -14.78 -18.34
CA CYS A 69 1.50 -15.23 -17.29
C CYS A 69 2.75 -15.91 -17.86
N GLU A 70 2.62 -16.70 -18.92
CA GLU A 70 3.75 -17.33 -19.61
C GLU A 70 4.68 -16.27 -20.22
N GLU A 71 4.12 -15.26 -20.87
CA GLU A 71 4.89 -14.16 -21.45
C GLU A 71 5.61 -13.34 -20.37
N ALA A 72 4.91 -12.97 -19.30
CA ALA A 72 5.49 -12.25 -18.17
C ALA A 72 6.60 -13.05 -17.48
N TRP A 73 6.43 -14.36 -17.32
CA TRP A 73 7.41 -15.26 -16.75
C TRP A 73 8.69 -15.34 -17.60
N LYS A 74 8.55 -15.48 -18.90
CA LYS A 74 9.68 -15.49 -19.84
C LYS A 74 10.39 -14.14 -19.94
N ALA A 75 9.65 -13.04 -19.84
CA ALA A 75 10.21 -11.68 -19.93
C ALA A 75 11.23 -11.37 -18.83
N ILE A 76 11.16 -12.04 -17.66
CA ILE A 76 12.13 -11.88 -16.57
C ILE A 76 13.27 -12.91 -16.64
N GLY A 77 13.34 -13.70 -17.72
CA GLY A 77 14.48 -14.58 -18.05
C GLY A 77 14.30 -16.05 -17.69
N HIS A 78 13.11 -16.50 -17.29
CA HIS A 78 12.86 -17.92 -17.08
C HIS A 78 12.81 -18.69 -18.41
N THR A 79 13.43 -19.86 -18.44
CA THR A 79 13.49 -20.73 -19.62
C THR A 79 12.42 -21.82 -19.61
N THR A 80 11.97 -22.21 -18.42
CA THR A 80 10.87 -23.17 -18.22
C THR A 80 9.51 -22.48 -18.34
N SER A 81 8.47 -23.23 -18.63
CA SER A 81 7.11 -22.70 -18.63
C SER A 81 6.60 -22.49 -17.21
N ILE A 82 5.85 -21.40 -16.98
CA ILE A 82 5.17 -21.13 -15.70
C ILE A 82 4.18 -22.24 -15.32
N HIS A 83 3.63 -22.94 -16.31
CA HIS A 83 2.66 -24.02 -16.10
C HIS A 83 3.28 -25.31 -15.57
N LEU A 84 4.60 -25.38 -15.50
CA LEU A 84 5.34 -26.48 -14.88
C LEU A 84 5.80 -26.15 -13.44
N GLU A 85 5.50 -24.94 -12.97
CA GLU A 85 5.90 -24.48 -11.66
C GLU A 85 4.82 -24.76 -10.61
N ASP A 86 5.23 -25.09 -9.40
CA ASP A 86 4.33 -25.21 -8.25
C ASP A 86 3.95 -23.83 -7.69
N PHE A 87 2.85 -23.79 -6.94
CA PHE A 87 2.49 -22.59 -6.19
C PHE A 87 3.51 -22.31 -5.10
N ASP A 88 3.92 -21.04 -4.95
CA ASP A 88 4.83 -20.62 -3.90
C ASP A 88 4.25 -20.85 -2.51
N VAL A 89 5.08 -21.37 -1.63
CA VAL A 89 4.80 -21.38 -0.19
C VAL A 89 5.26 -20.05 0.39
N ILE A 90 4.31 -19.24 0.82
CA ILE A 90 4.62 -17.95 1.46
C ILE A 90 5.20 -18.23 2.85
N ASP A 91 6.37 -17.64 3.14
CA ASP A 91 7.01 -17.76 4.45
C ASP A 91 6.08 -17.19 5.54
N SER A 92 5.81 -18.02 6.55
CA SER A 92 4.97 -17.64 7.71
C SER A 92 5.51 -16.43 8.48
N ASN A 93 6.81 -16.13 8.37
CA ASN A 93 7.43 -14.94 8.97
C ASN A 93 6.88 -13.62 8.42
N PHE A 94 6.24 -13.63 7.24
CA PHE A 94 5.54 -12.46 6.72
C PHE A 94 4.21 -12.19 7.42
N ASN A 95 3.66 -13.15 8.17
CA ASN A 95 2.44 -12.95 8.93
C ASN A 95 2.77 -12.40 10.33
N ASN A 96 2.77 -11.08 10.48
CA ASN A 96 3.02 -10.39 11.74
C ASN A 96 1.81 -9.55 12.15
N GLU A 97 1.07 -10.04 13.15
CA GLU A 97 -0.16 -9.39 13.61
C GLU A 97 0.05 -7.99 14.18
N LEU A 98 1.19 -7.72 14.84
CA LEU A 98 1.50 -6.40 15.38
C LEU A 98 1.70 -5.39 14.25
N ILE A 99 2.44 -5.78 13.21
CA ILE A 99 2.63 -4.96 12.02
C ILE A 99 1.30 -4.76 11.31
N ASN A 100 0.47 -5.80 11.17
CA ASN A 100 -0.84 -5.70 10.54
C ASN A 100 -1.75 -4.70 11.27
N LYS A 101 -1.82 -4.76 12.59
CA LYS A 101 -2.60 -3.80 13.40
C LYS A 101 -2.08 -2.37 13.23
N LYS A 102 -0.76 -2.17 13.33
CA LYS A 102 -0.14 -0.86 13.13
C LYS A 102 -0.45 -0.28 11.76
N TRP A 103 -0.28 -1.05 10.68
CA TRP A 103 -0.52 -0.57 9.32
C TRP A 103 -2.00 -0.37 9.00
N LYS A 104 -2.90 -1.08 9.67
CA LYS A 104 -4.34 -0.78 9.58
C LYS A 104 -4.63 0.64 10.04
N ILE A 105 -4.11 1.04 11.22
CA ILE A 105 -4.26 2.39 11.76
C ILE A 105 -3.62 3.43 10.81
N VAL A 106 -2.41 3.17 10.33
CA VAL A 106 -1.71 4.06 9.37
C VAL A 106 -2.54 4.27 8.10
N ARG A 107 -3.19 3.23 7.58
CA ARG A 107 -4.07 3.34 6.40
C ARG A 107 -5.34 4.12 6.68
N GLU A 108 -5.90 4.02 7.88
CA GLU A 108 -7.05 4.82 8.31
C GLU A 108 -6.67 6.31 8.39
N VAL A 109 -5.56 6.65 9.04
CA VAL A 109 -5.04 8.02 9.07
C VAL A 109 -4.76 8.54 7.65
N ARG A 110 -4.14 7.74 6.78
CA ARG A 110 -3.94 8.12 5.38
C ARG A 110 -5.27 8.41 4.67
N LYS A 111 -6.31 7.62 4.93
CA LYS A 111 -7.64 7.82 4.33
C LYS A 111 -8.22 9.19 4.69
N VAL A 112 -8.08 9.62 5.95
CA VAL A 112 -8.53 10.95 6.39
C VAL A 112 -7.72 12.03 5.68
N ILE A 113 -6.40 11.94 5.69
CA ILE A 113 -5.52 12.91 5.03
C ILE A 113 -5.83 13.03 3.53
N THR A 114 -5.95 11.90 2.84
CA THR A 114 -6.23 11.92 1.39
C THR A 114 -7.62 12.48 1.10
N GLY A 115 -8.61 12.25 1.96
CA GLY A 115 -9.93 12.86 1.87
C GLY A 115 -9.88 14.38 1.98
N ALA A 116 -9.14 14.91 2.95
CA ALA A 116 -8.93 16.36 3.11
C ALA A 116 -8.23 16.97 1.89
N LEU A 117 -7.21 16.27 1.34
CA LEU A 117 -6.49 16.70 0.14
C LEU A 117 -7.40 16.76 -1.10
N GLU A 118 -8.31 15.79 -1.26
CA GLU A 118 -9.25 15.79 -2.39
C GLU A 118 -10.20 16.99 -2.35
N ILE A 119 -10.69 17.39 -1.17
CA ILE A 119 -11.50 18.60 -1.03
C ILE A 119 -10.70 19.82 -1.50
N LYS A 120 -9.46 19.99 -1.02
CA LYS A 120 -8.61 21.12 -1.42
C LYS A 120 -8.24 21.11 -2.89
N ARG A 121 -8.18 19.92 -3.50
CA ARG A 121 -7.98 19.77 -4.94
C ARG A 121 -9.23 20.16 -5.74
N LEU A 122 -10.43 19.78 -5.28
CA LEU A 122 -11.70 20.19 -5.87
C LEU A 122 -11.90 21.71 -5.80
N ASP A 123 -11.53 22.32 -4.67
CA ASP A 123 -11.53 23.76 -4.48
C ASP A 123 -10.45 24.50 -5.28
N LYS A 124 -9.60 23.75 -6.01
CA LYS A 124 -8.46 24.27 -6.80
C LYS A 124 -7.42 25.04 -5.97
N ILE A 125 -7.35 24.79 -4.66
CA ILE A 125 -6.36 25.40 -3.75
C ILE A 125 -4.99 24.74 -3.97
N ILE A 126 -4.96 23.43 -4.20
CA ILE A 126 -3.77 22.65 -4.53
C ILE A 126 -3.99 21.91 -5.85
N ARG A 127 -2.91 21.70 -6.61
CA ARG A 127 -2.90 20.85 -7.82
C ARG A 127 -2.35 19.46 -7.54
N SER A 128 -1.36 19.39 -6.68
CA SER A 128 -0.67 18.15 -6.29
C SER A 128 -0.66 18.01 -4.77
N SER A 129 -0.70 16.78 -4.27
CA SER A 129 -0.52 16.49 -2.84
C SER A 129 0.82 16.98 -2.30
N LEU A 130 1.86 17.04 -3.16
CA LEU A 130 3.19 17.54 -2.81
C LEU A 130 3.23 19.05 -2.51
N GLU A 131 2.19 19.80 -2.87
CA GLU A 131 2.08 21.23 -2.51
C GLU A 131 1.54 21.42 -1.09
N ALA A 132 1.03 20.36 -0.45
CA ALA A 132 0.40 20.43 0.86
C ALA A 132 1.38 20.17 2.00
N SER A 133 1.31 20.99 3.05
CA SER A 133 1.80 20.70 4.40
C SER A 133 0.58 20.53 5.30
N ILE A 134 0.53 19.44 6.05
CA ILE A 134 -0.67 19.00 6.76
C ILE A 134 -0.38 18.91 8.25
N ASP A 135 -1.32 19.42 9.06
CA ASP A 135 -1.38 19.19 10.50
C ASP A 135 -2.45 18.12 10.75
N VAL A 136 -2.05 17.01 11.34
CA VAL A 136 -2.92 15.88 11.67
C VAL A 136 -3.09 15.80 13.17
N TYR A 137 -4.32 15.95 13.63
CA TYR A 137 -4.67 15.84 15.04
C TYR A 137 -5.14 14.42 15.32
N VAL A 138 -4.52 13.75 16.27
CA VAL A 138 -4.80 12.36 16.60
C VAL A 138 -4.88 12.13 18.09
N SER A 139 -5.66 11.13 18.50
CA SER A 139 -5.70 10.68 19.90
C SER A 139 -4.36 10.08 20.33
N SER A 140 -4.12 10.04 21.65
CA SER A 140 -2.90 9.46 22.24
C SER A 140 -2.66 8.00 21.80
N GLU A 141 -3.74 7.24 21.63
CA GLU A 141 -3.67 5.85 21.17
C GLU A 141 -3.11 5.77 19.74
N ILE A 142 -3.69 6.53 18.81
CA ILE A 142 -3.24 6.57 17.42
C ILE A 142 -1.83 7.13 17.32
N TYR A 143 -1.51 8.18 18.07
CA TYR A 143 -0.19 8.80 18.10
C TYR A 143 0.91 7.77 18.38
N THR A 144 0.74 6.89 19.36
CA THR A 144 1.74 5.86 19.69
C THR A 144 2.06 4.92 18.54
N HIS A 145 1.10 4.67 17.65
CA HIS A 145 1.26 3.80 16.49
C HIS A 145 1.91 4.48 15.29
N ILE A 146 1.71 5.79 15.12
CA ILE A 146 2.12 6.49 13.89
C ILE A 146 3.36 7.38 14.04
N LYS A 147 3.76 7.75 15.27
CA LYS A 147 4.88 8.68 15.54
C LYS A 147 6.19 8.32 14.84
N ASP A 148 6.47 7.03 14.65
CA ASP A 148 7.69 6.53 14.01
C ASP A 148 7.52 6.27 12.50
N ILE A 149 6.35 6.60 11.94
CA ILE A 149 6.05 6.39 10.53
C ILE A 149 6.28 7.69 9.76
N PRO A 150 7.03 7.70 8.66
CA PRO A 150 7.18 8.86 7.81
C PRO A 150 5.87 9.12 7.03
N LEU A 151 4.89 9.76 7.70
CA LEU A 151 3.56 9.98 7.12
C LEU A 151 3.61 10.79 5.83
N SER A 152 4.56 11.71 5.67
CA SER A 152 4.74 12.44 4.42
C SER A 152 5.05 11.52 3.22
N GLU A 153 5.84 10.46 3.41
CA GLU A 153 6.04 9.44 2.37
C GLU A 153 4.75 8.65 2.11
N VAL A 154 4.01 8.30 3.17
CA VAL A 154 2.78 7.50 3.06
C VAL A 154 1.65 8.26 2.41
N THR A 155 1.56 9.57 2.60
CA THR A 155 0.51 10.45 2.06
C THR A 155 0.95 11.18 0.80
N ILE A 156 2.24 11.10 0.42
CA ILE A 156 2.83 11.77 -0.74
C ILE A 156 2.63 13.28 -0.65
N THR A 157 2.99 13.85 0.52
CA THR A 157 2.87 15.28 0.81
C THR A 157 4.24 15.88 1.13
N SER A 158 4.36 17.21 1.07
CA SER A 158 5.63 17.87 1.40
C SER A 158 6.00 17.73 2.87
N ASN A 159 5.02 17.83 3.76
CA ASN A 159 5.19 17.68 5.20
C ASN A 159 3.90 17.19 5.88
N VAL A 160 4.05 16.46 6.98
CA VAL A 160 2.97 16.11 7.89
C VAL A 160 3.43 16.32 9.32
N ASN A 161 2.78 17.20 10.05
CA ASN A 161 2.95 17.40 11.48
C ASN A 161 1.93 16.56 12.22
N ILE A 162 2.37 15.72 13.13
CA ILE A 162 1.45 14.92 13.97
C ILE A 162 1.29 15.63 15.30
N ILE A 163 0.06 15.96 15.63
CA ILE A 163 -0.30 16.68 16.85
C ILE A 163 -1.19 15.79 17.70
N GLU A 164 -0.71 15.46 18.89
CA GLU A 164 -1.50 14.73 19.87
C GLU A 164 -2.55 15.68 20.48
N SER A 165 -3.82 15.41 20.25
CA SER A 165 -4.93 16.19 20.76
C SER A 165 -6.17 15.33 20.92
N ASN A 166 -6.85 15.47 22.04
CA ASN A 166 -8.15 14.86 22.26
C ASN A 166 -9.30 15.83 21.94
N ASP A 167 -9.00 17.06 21.54
CA ASP A 167 -10.00 18.05 21.15
C ASP A 167 -10.36 17.92 19.67
N HIS A 168 -11.57 17.46 19.41
CA HIS A 168 -12.16 17.47 18.07
C HIS A 168 -12.59 18.91 17.71
N ASN A 169 -11.70 19.63 17.03
CA ASN A 169 -12.06 20.94 16.52
C ASN A 169 -13.05 20.77 15.34
N LYS A 170 -14.28 21.26 15.50
CA LYS A 170 -15.37 21.12 14.51
C LYS A 170 -15.06 21.68 13.11
N ASN A 171 -13.99 22.46 12.99
CA ASN A 171 -13.55 23.05 11.72
C ASN A 171 -12.55 22.15 10.94
N ASN A 172 -12.09 21.07 11.54
CA ASN A 172 -11.17 20.15 10.91
C ASN A 172 -11.92 19.09 10.08
N PHE A 173 -11.30 18.64 9.01
CA PHE A 173 -11.83 17.51 8.24
C PHE A 173 -11.69 16.23 9.06
N SER A 174 -12.77 15.47 9.15
CA SER A 174 -12.79 14.15 9.78
C SER A 174 -13.70 13.21 8.99
N ILE A 175 -13.52 11.92 9.18
CA ILE A 175 -14.38 10.88 8.62
C ILE A 175 -15.08 10.18 9.78
N ASN A 176 -16.41 10.24 9.83
CA ASN A 176 -17.22 9.73 10.95
C ASN A 176 -17.00 8.26 11.32
N GLU A 177 -16.49 7.47 10.36
CA GLU A 177 -16.19 6.05 10.55
C GLU A 177 -14.79 5.80 11.15
N ILE A 178 -13.98 6.85 11.32
CA ILE A 178 -12.60 6.77 11.81
C ILE A 178 -12.49 7.67 13.05
N GLU A 179 -12.64 7.04 14.21
CA GLU A 179 -12.55 7.75 15.48
C GLU A 179 -11.10 8.12 15.82
N GLY A 180 -10.88 9.32 16.36
CA GLY A 180 -9.59 9.76 16.89
C GLY A 180 -8.61 10.35 15.88
N VAL A 181 -9.07 10.71 14.66
CA VAL A 181 -8.29 11.44 13.65
C VAL A 181 -9.03 12.65 13.17
#